data_34e99aecaf59fbfd659c7eeb9e41f904
#
_entry.id   34e99aecaf59fbfd659c7eeb9e41f904
#
_cell.length_a   1.000
_cell.length_b   1.000
_cell.length_c   1.000
_cell.angle_alpha   90.00
_cell.angle_beta   90.00
_cell.angle_gamma   90.00
#
_symmetry.space_group_name_H-M   'P 1'
#
loop_
_entity.id
_entity.type
_entity.pdbx_description
1 polymer ?
#
loop_
_entity_poly.entity_id
_entity_poly.type
_entity_poly.pdbx_seq_one_letter_code
_entity_poly.pdbx_strand_id
1 'polypeptide(L)'
;MKAIHYLFVCIILMVSCTPSPDKEAAAKLDKLCTSLFPADEPGAAVLVMRGDDILFDKGYGIADIDTKKPIDGNTFFNIASVSKQFTAVAILQLAEEGKLSLEDPVSKYFPEFKADFWKDIRIKHLLSHSSGVPDARGGIPREEKIKGDEKLAMSYLPDLSFLHFEPGTAYEYINPTFVLCGAIVEKVTGQPFTEYVAEHVFRPAGMEQTLYFDPQHQELIPNMAHGYEYADVEDMPEERTADSAPNQEPKNWYEYDYGEETFFATRPDGGIYSSTHEFAQWEKALRANKVLSAASRTDAHTPHTFASDSPWSDYQNRPNTWYGYGWFIEPRTDTTKEVIYHTGDNGGFKILAARYPEDNALVLVFANRADWDRYDVMQQIEAIYGL
;
A
#
# COMPACT_ATOMS: atom_id res chain seq x y z
N MET A 1 20.51 -82.86 15.71
CA MET A 1 20.43 -81.40 15.99
C MET A 1 20.13 -80.70 14.66
N LYS A 2 18.91 -80.20 14.53
CA LYS A 2 18.50 -79.46 13.33
C LYS A 2 18.64 -77.93 13.62
N ALA A 3 19.51 -77.27 12.86
CA ALA A 3 19.70 -75.82 12.93
C ALA A 3 18.58 -75.11 12.17
N ILE A 4 17.77 -74.30 12.91
CA ILE A 4 16.73 -73.45 12.34
C ILE A 4 17.40 -72.13 12.00
N HIS A 5 17.46 -71.75 10.70
CA HIS A 5 17.91 -70.44 10.23
C HIS A 5 16.72 -69.48 10.25
N TYR A 6 16.76 -68.46 11.11
CA TYR A 6 15.83 -67.34 11.05
C TYR A 6 16.28 -66.35 10.01
N LEU A 7 15.49 -66.20 8.91
CA LEU A 7 15.66 -65.18 7.91
C LEU A 7 15.03 -63.88 8.45
N PHE A 8 15.84 -62.90 8.85
CA PHE A 8 15.36 -61.55 9.20
C PHE A 8 15.11 -60.78 7.92
N VAL A 9 13.85 -60.58 7.54
CA VAL A 9 13.44 -59.71 6.45
C VAL A 9 13.36 -58.26 7.01
N CYS A 10 14.36 -57.43 6.75
CA CYS A 10 14.28 -56.00 7.01
C CYS A 10 13.38 -55.33 5.96
N ILE A 11 12.15 -55.02 6.33
CA ILE A 11 11.26 -54.17 5.53
C ILE A 11 11.76 -52.72 5.71
N ILE A 12 12.49 -52.20 4.71
CA ILE A 12 12.80 -50.78 4.63
C ILE A 12 11.53 -50.05 4.18
N LEU A 13 10.80 -49.46 5.15
CA LEU A 13 9.73 -48.50 4.86
C LEU A 13 10.39 -47.24 4.25
N MET A 14 10.37 -47.13 2.93
CA MET A 14 10.62 -45.87 2.26
C MET A 14 9.46 -44.92 2.63
N VAL A 15 9.68 -44.08 3.64
CA VAL A 15 8.80 -42.94 3.88
C VAL A 15 9.04 -41.96 2.73
N SER A 16 8.15 -41.95 1.76
CA SER A 16 8.08 -40.90 0.76
C SER A 16 7.73 -39.59 1.47
N CYS A 17 8.70 -38.74 1.73
CA CYS A 17 8.46 -37.37 2.20
C CYS A 17 7.90 -36.56 1.02
N THR A 18 6.59 -36.64 0.78
CA THR A 18 5.94 -35.60 -0.01
C THR A 18 5.99 -34.30 0.79
N PRO A 19 6.48 -33.20 0.19
CA PRO A 19 6.43 -31.89 0.83
C PRO A 19 5.02 -31.55 1.27
N SER A 20 4.87 -30.83 2.39
CA SER A 20 3.55 -30.30 2.75
C SER A 20 3.05 -29.36 1.63
N PRO A 21 1.72 -29.22 1.44
CA PRO A 21 1.15 -28.32 0.44
C PRO A 21 1.73 -26.90 0.51
N ASP A 22 1.97 -26.38 1.71
CA ASP A 22 2.55 -25.04 1.90
C ASP A 22 4.02 -24.95 1.42
N LYS A 23 4.80 -26.03 1.58
CA LYS A 23 6.18 -26.07 1.05
C LYS A 23 6.22 -26.10 -0.46
N GLU A 24 5.28 -26.81 -1.09
CA GLU A 24 5.16 -26.81 -2.55
C GLU A 24 4.73 -25.44 -3.06
N ALA A 25 3.75 -24.81 -2.42
CA ALA A 25 3.30 -23.45 -2.72
C ALA A 25 4.46 -22.46 -2.60
N ALA A 26 5.21 -22.50 -1.48
CA ALA A 26 6.39 -21.67 -1.27
C ALA A 26 7.44 -21.84 -2.37
N ALA A 27 7.72 -23.06 -2.81
CA ALA A 27 8.66 -23.32 -3.90
C ALA A 27 8.19 -22.77 -5.27
N LYS A 28 6.88 -22.83 -5.54
CA LYS A 28 6.28 -22.22 -6.75
C LYS A 28 6.38 -20.71 -6.71
N LEU A 29 6.07 -20.08 -5.57
CA LEU A 29 6.18 -18.65 -5.39
C LEU A 29 7.64 -18.19 -5.48
N ASP A 30 8.58 -18.91 -4.90
CA ASP A 30 10.03 -18.60 -5.00
C ASP A 30 10.49 -18.60 -6.46
N LYS A 31 10.05 -19.59 -7.24
CA LYS A 31 10.37 -19.66 -8.67
C LYS A 31 9.79 -18.47 -9.44
N LEU A 32 8.55 -18.09 -9.18
CA LEU A 32 7.89 -16.94 -9.79
C LEU A 32 8.67 -15.65 -9.49
N CYS A 33 8.91 -15.37 -8.21
CA CYS A 33 9.58 -14.14 -7.79
C CYS A 33 11.03 -14.07 -8.27
N THR A 34 11.76 -15.19 -8.29
CA THR A 34 13.13 -15.25 -8.84
C THR A 34 13.16 -14.89 -10.34
N SER A 35 12.10 -15.22 -11.10
CA SER A 35 12.03 -14.86 -12.52
C SER A 35 11.65 -13.40 -12.76
N LEU A 36 10.92 -12.77 -11.81
CA LEU A 36 10.45 -11.38 -11.91
C LEU A 36 11.48 -10.38 -11.37
N PHE A 37 12.23 -10.77 -10.34
CA PHE A 37 13.13 -9.91 -9.59
C PHE A 37 14.54 -10.49 -9.56
N PRO A 38 15.37 -10.22 -10.59
CA PRO A 38 16.77 -10.66 -10.65
C PRO A 38 17.60 -10.16 -9.46
N ALA A 39 18.64 -10.93 -9.08
CA ALA A 39 19.39 -10.69 -7.84
C ALA A 39 20.22 -9.39 -7.84
N ASP A 40 20.57 -8.87 -9.01
CA ASP A 40 21.44 -7.70 -9.21
C ASP A 40 20.70 -6.44 -9.68
N GLU A 41 19.37 -6.51 -9.73
CA GLU A 41 18.46 -5.40 -10.09
C GLU A 41 17.58 -4.99 -8.90
N PRO A 42 16.90 -3.81 -8.95
CA PRO A 42 15.81 -3.49 -8.04
C PRO A 42 14.80 -4.65 -7.97
N GLY A 43 14.19 -4.86 -6.81
CA GLY A 43 13.42 -6.08 -6.62
C GLY A 43 12.23 -5.89 -5.67
N ALA A 44 11.97 -6.91 -4.83
CA ALA A 44 10.83 -6.90 -3.92
C ALA A 44 11.07 -7.71 -2.64
N ALA A 45 10.40 -7.29 -1.55
CA ALA A 45 10.13 -8.14 -0.40
C ALA A 45 8.74 -8.75 -0.55
N VAL A 46 8.64 -10.08 -0.40
CA VAL A 46 7.39 -10.85 -0.56
C VAL A 46 7.10 -11.62 0.72
N LEU A 47 5.89 -11.44 1.26
CA LEU A 47 5.43 -12.16 2.44
C LEU A 47 4.04 -12.73 2.20
N VAL A 48 3.85 -14.00 2.57
CA VAL A 48 2.53 -14.65 2.64
C VAL A 48 2.34 -15.21 4.03
N MET A 49 1.24 -14.85 4.69
CA MET A 49 0.88 -15.43 5.98
C MET A 49 -0.56 -15.95 5.97
N ARG A 50 -0.83 -16.94 6.84
CA ARG A 50 -2.18 -17.47 7.12
C ARG A 50 -2.37 -17.56 8.63
N GLY A 51 -3.38 -16.89 9.16
CA GLY A 51 -3.45 -16.66 10.60
C GLY A 51 -2.22 -15.91 11.07
N ASP A 52 -1.52 -16.43 12.06
CA ASP A 52 -0.27 -15.87 12.58
C ASP A 52 0.99 -16.54 12.00
N ASP A 53 0.80 -17.59 11.18
CA ASP A 53 1.89 -18.36 10.58
C ASP A 53 2.38 -17.70 9.29
N ILE A 54 3.68 -17.49 9.19
CA ILE A 54 4.34 -17.03 7.97
C ILE A 54 4.60 -18.26 7.08
N LEU A 55 3.95 -18.30 5.93
CA LEU A 55 4.09 -19.38 4.94
C LEU A 55 5.24 -19.11 3.96
N PHE A 56 5.50 -17.82 3.72
CA PHE A 56 6.58 -17.36 2.84
C PHE A 56 7.07 -15.99 3.29
N ASP A 57 8.40 -15.81 3.32
CA ASP A 57 9.06 -14.54 3.65
C ASP A 57 10.43 -14.50 2.97
N LYS A 58 10.56 -13.68 1.92
CA LYS A 58 11.81 -13.59 1.19
C LYS A 58 11.95 -12.26 0.44
N GLY A 59 13.19 -11.72 0.45
CA GLY A 59 13.60 -10.62 -0.39
C GLY A 59 14.27 -11.09 -1.67
N TYR A 60 14.12 -10.31 -2.72
CA TYR A 60 14.70 -10.50 -4.05
C TYR A 60 15.30 -9.19 -4.53
N GLY A 61 16.41 -9.26 -5.26
CA GLY A 61 17.07 -8.09 -5.80
C GLY A 61 17.72 -7.20 -4.73
N ILE A 62 17.92 -5.94 -5.09
CA ILE A 62 18.67 -4.95 -4.31
C ILE A 62 17.80 -3.75 -3.94
N ALA A 63 17.96 -3.26 -2.72
CA ALA A 63 17.27 -2.09 -2.19
C ALA A 63 17.85 -0.78 -2.73
N ASP A 64 19.13 -0.81 -3.11
CA ASP A 64 19.90 0.34 -3.57
C ASP A 64 20.93 -0.13 -4.61
N ILE A 65 20.88 0.43 -5.81
CA ILE A 65 21.73 0.02 -6.94
C ILE A 65 23.19 0.43 -6.77
N ASP A 66 23.50 1.42 -5.96
CA ASP A 66 24.86 1.90 -5.73
C ASP A 66 25.57 1.08 -4.67
N THR A 67 24.92 0.81 -3.55
CA THR A 67 25.49 0.00 -2.46
C THR A 67 25.31 -1.51 -2.65
N LYS A 68 24.46 -1.93 -3.59
CA LYS A 68 24.10 -3.35 -3.81
C LYS A 68 23.52 -4.03 -2.59
N LYS A 69 22.88 -3.28 -1.70
CA LYS A 69 22.26 -3.80 -0.49
C LYS A 69 21.10 -4.74 -0.85
N PRO A 70 21.10 -6.00 -0.40
CA PRO A 70 20.02 -6.93 -0.72
C PRO A 70 18.72 -6.54 0.01
N ILE A 71 17.59 -6.85 -0.62
CA ILE A 71 16.26 -6.73 0.00
C ILE A 71 16.00 -7.92 0.92
N ASP A 72 15.36 -7.64 2.07
CA ASP A 72 14.80 -8.63 3.00
C ASP A 72 13.46 -8.14 3.58
N GLY A 73 12.84 -8.92 4.47
CA GLY A 73 11.58 -8.57 5.13
C GLY A 73 11.64 -7.35 6.05
N ASN A 74 12.85 -6.86 6.39
CA ASN A 74 13.08 -5.64 7.17
C ASN A 74 13.51 -4.45 6.30
N THR A 75 13.50 -4.58 4.98
CA THR A 75 13.73 -3.46 4.07
C THR A 75 12.50 -2.56 4.06
N PHE A 76 12.71 -1.25 4.22
CA PHE A 76 11.64 -0.25 4.28
C PHE A 76 11.42 0.35 2.90
N PHE A 77 10.18 0.27 2.45
CA PHE A 77 9.69 0.81 1.18
C PHE A 77 8.72 1.95 1.45
N ASN A 78 8.66 2.95 0.57
CA ASN A 78 7.49 3.81 0.53
C ASN A 78 6.29 2.95 0.12
N ILE A 79 5.30 2.84 1.02
CA ILE A 79 4.12 2.02 0.74
C ILE A 79 3.03 2.78 -0.03
N ALA A 80 3.34 4.02 -0.42
CA ALA A 80 2.50 4.85 -1.25
C ALA A 80 1.05 4.88 -0.77
N SER A 81 0.08 4.72 -1.67
CA SER A 81 -1.35 4.78 -1.35
C SER A 81 -1.86 3.71 -0.37
N VAL A 82 -1.09 2.67 -0.07
CA VAL A 82 -1.40 1.75 1.05
C VAL A 82 -1.43 2.51 2.38
N SER A 83 -0.80 3.69 2.46
CA SER A 83 -0.87 4.63 3.61
C SER A 83 -2.29 5.09 3.95
N LYS A 84 -3.21 5.10 2.97
CA LYS A 84 -4.59 5.55 3.17
C LYS A 84 -5.36 4.76 4.23
N GLN A 85 -5.01 3.47 4.41
CA GLN A 85 -5.58 2.63 5.46
C GLN A 85 -5.38 3.24 6.86
N PHE A 86 -4.18 3.75 7.11
CA PHE A 86 -3.81 4.32 8.42
C PHE A 86 -4.51 5.65 8.67
N THR A 87 -4.65 6.47 7.64
CA THR A 87 -5.43 7.71 7.70
C THR A 87 -6.91 7.44 7.94
N ALA A 88 -7.47 6.46 7.24
CA ALA A 88 -8.87 6.05 7.46
C ALA A 88 -9.08 5.55 8.90
N VAL A 89 -8.16 4.72 9.42
CA VAL A 89 -8.24 4.23 10.80
C VAL A 89 -8.16 5.38 11.80
N ALA A 90 -7.30 6.39 11.60
CA ALA A 90 -7.24 7.56 12.47
C ALA A 90 -8.58 8.32 12.52
N ILE A 91 -9.24 8.53 11.38
CA ILE A 91 -10.57 9.13 11.32
C ILE A 91 -11.62 8.26 12.03
N LEU A 92 -11.59 6.95 11.81
CA LEU A 92 -12.53 6.01 12.40
C LEU A 92 -12.36 5.91 13.93
N GLN A 93 -11.14 5.96 14.45
CA GLN A 93 -10.87 6.04 15.89
C GLN A 93 -11.51 7.30 16.51
N LEU A 94 -11.34 8.46 15.86
CA LEU A 94 -11.98 9.70 16.33
C LEU A 94 -13.51 9.63 16.28
N ALA A 95 -14.07 8.89 15.32
CA ALA A 95 -15.50 8.64 15.25
C ALA A 95 -15.97 7.71 16.39
N GLU A 96 -15.22 6.64 16.70
CA GLU A 96 -15.49 5.75 17.84
C GLU A 96 -15.46 6.50 19.18
N GLU A 97 -14.56 7.46 19.31
CA GLU A 97 -14.43 8.31 20.48
C GLU A 97 -15.51 9.43 20.55
N GLY A 98 -16.37 9.55 19.52
CA GLY A 98 -17.38 10.58 19.42
C GLY A 98 -16.84 12.01 19.22
N LYS A 99 -15.57 12.16 18.84
CA LYS A 99 -14.92 13.45 18.56
C LYS A 99 -15.32 14.03 17.21
N LEU A 100 -15.72 13.18 16.28
CA LEU A 100 -16.30 13.53 14.98
C LEU A 100 -17.39 12.52 14.59
N SER A 101 -18.13 12.82 13.51
CA SER A 101 -19.05 11.89 12.86
C SER A 101 -18.65 11.75 11.40
N LEU A 102 -18.74 10.54 10.83
CA LEU A 102 -18.54 10.35 9.39
C LEU A 102 -19.58 11.10 8.54
N GLU A 103 -20.73 11.47 9.17
CA GLU A 103 -21.77 12.32 8.59
C GLU A 103 -21.50 13.83 8.75
N ASP A 104 -20.43 14.23 9.43
CA ASP A 104 -20.08 15.64 9.52
C ASP A 104 -19.71 16.19 8.14
N PRO A 105 -20.24 17.39 7.78
CA PRO A 105 -19.86 18.05 6.54
C PRO A 105 -18.43 18.63 6.65
N VAL A 106 -17.72 18.62 5.53
CA VAL A 106 -16.36 19.18 5.43
C VAL A 106 -16.34 20.66 5.86
N SER A 107 -17.39 21.42 5.54
CA SER A 107 -17.54 22.82 5.94
C SER A 107 -17.52 23.07 7.46
N LYS A 108 -17.80 22.04 8.27
CA LYS A 108 -17.66 22.11 9.74
C LYS A 108 -16.20 22.36 10.16
N TYR A 109 -15.27 21.76 9.44
CA TYR A 109 -13.84 21.81 9.75
C TYR A 109 -13.10 22.88 8.95
N PHE A 110 -13.64 23.25 7.78
CA PHE A 110 -13.08 24.23 6.85
C PHE A 110 -14.12 25.28 6.46
N PRO A 111 -14.51 26.15 7.41
CA PRO A 111 -15.51 27.20 7.16
C PRO A 111 -14.99 28.26 6.14
N GLU A 112 -13.71 28.30 5.88
CA GLU A 112 -13.06 29.14 4.88
C GLU A 112 -13.29 28.69 3.43
N PHE A 113 -13.75 27.46 3.19
CA PHE A 113 -14.05 26.95 1.85
C PHE A 113 -15.33 27.61 1.32
N LYS A 114 -15.24 28.27 0.15
CA LYS A 114 -16.25 29.25 -0.28
C LYS A 114 -17.50 28.65 -0.89
N ALA A 115 -17.36 27.52 -1.59
CA ALA A 115 -18.47 26.94 -2.34
C ALA A 115 -19.48 26.23 -1.41
N ASP A 116 -20.78 26.34 -1.76
CA ASP A 116 -21.86 25.77 -0.96
C ASP A 116 -21.84 24.24 -0.88
N PHE A 117 -21.33 23.57 -1.91
CA PHE A 117 -21.26 22.10 -1.95
C PHE A 117 -20.41 21.48 -0.82
N TRP A 118 -19.51 22.23 -0.18
CA TRP A 118 -18.76 21.74 0.98
C TRP A 118 -19.65 21.39 2.18
N LYS A 119 -20.89 21.87 2.19
CA LYS A 119 -21.92 21.50 3.20
C LYS A 119 -22.51 20.11 2.93
N ASP A 120 -22.39 19.60 1.70
CA ASP A 120 -22.96 18.32 1.27
C ASP A 120 -21.91 17.22 1.25
N ILE A 121 -20.63 17.58 1.08
CA ILE A 121 -19.51 16.63 1.17
C ILE A 121 -19.29 16.25 2.63
N ARG A 122 -19.43 14.95 2.93
CA ARG A 122 -19.25 14.38 4.26
C ARG A 122 -17.89 13.68 4.36
N ILE A 123 -17.40 13.45 5.60
CA ILE A 123 -16.13 12.74 5.84
C ILE A 123 -16.16 11.35 5.17
N LYS A 124 -17.28 10.62 5.25
CA LYS A 124 -17.42 9.33 4.55
C LYS A 124 -17.18 9.41 3.03
N HIS A 125 -17.58 10.52 2.38
CA HIS A 125 -17.35 10.71 0.95
C HIS A 125 -15.87 10.92 0.61
N LEU A 126 -15.09 11.51 1.52
CA LEU A 126 -13.63 11.63 1.38
C LEU A 126 -12.99 10.25 1.47
N LEU A 127 -13.36 9.45 2.50
CA LEU A 127 -12.80 8.13 2.78
C LEU A 127 -13.13 7.10 1.70
N SER A 128 -14.26 7.24 1.00
CA SER A 128 -14.72 6.30 -0.04
C SER A 128 -14.51 6.80 -1.46
N HIS A 129 -13.74 7.89 -1.64
CA HIS A 129 -13.49 8.48 -2.96
C HIS A 129 -14.77 8.82 -3.75
N SER A 130 -15.82 9.25 -3.03
CA SER A 130 -17.11 9.61 -3.63
C SER A 130 -17.48 11.08 -3.44
N SER A 131 -16.50 11.95 -3.21
CA SER A 131 -16.74 13.37 -2.92
C SER A 131 -17.10 14.22 -4.13
N GLY A 132 -16.69 13.82 -5.34
CA GLY A 132 -16.78 14.62 -6.57
C GLY A 132 -15.75 15.75 -6.66
N VAL A 133 -14.88 15.91 -5.67
CA VAL A 133 -13.80 16.92 -5.67
C VAL A 133 -12.77 16.56 -6.75
N PRO A 134 -12.48 17.45 -7.73
CA PRO A 134 -11.45 17.19 -8.75
C PRO A 134 -10.04 17.29 -8.18
N ASP A 135 -9.10 16.55 -8.76
CA ASP A 135 -7.66 16.72 -8.46
C ASP A 135 -7.04 17.77 -9.36
N ALA A 136 -6.89 18.99 -8.85
CA ALA A 136 -6.29 20.10 -9.59
C ALA A 136 -4.76 20.19 -9.44
N ARG A 137 -4.11 19.26 -8.75
CA ARG A 137 -2.63 19.27 -8.56
C ARG A 137 -1.89 19.19 -9.90
N GLY A 138 -2.51 18.64 -10.95
CA GLY A 138 -1.96 18.61 -12.31
C GLY A 138 -1.58 19.98 -12.85
N GLY A 139 -2.27 21.04 -12.44
CA GLY A 139 -1.98 22.43 -12.82
C GLY A 139 -0.84 23.11 -12.04
N ILE A 140 -0.31 22.48 -11.00
CA ILE A 140 0.80 23.03 -10.20
C ILE A 140 2.11 22.82 -10.97
N PRO A 141 2.98 23.85 -11.10
CA PRO A 141 4.28 23.71 -11.75
C PRO A 141 5.15 22.62 -11.14
N ARG A 142 5.94 21.90 -11.96
CA ARG A 142 6.78 20.78 -11.51
C ARG A 142 7.73 21.20 -10.36
N GLU A 143 8.38 22.35 -10.48
CA GLU A 143 9.32 22.87 -9.50
C GLU A 143 8.68 23.18 -8.13
N GLU A 144 7.36 23.31 -8.08
CA GLU A 144 6.60 23.44 -6.83
C GLU A 144 6.15 22.06 -6.32
N LYS A 145 5.72 21.16 -7.23
CA LYS A 145 5.27 19.81 -6.85
C LYS A 145 6.34 19.01 -6.13
N ILE A 146 7.57 19.01 -6.63
CA ILE A 146 8.70 18.25 -6.07
C ILE A 146 9.06 18.66 -4.64
N LYS A 147 8.61 19.85 -4.20
CA LYS A 147 8.77 20.37 -2.84
C LYS A 147 7.44 20.44 -2.11
N GLY A 148 6.38 19.91 -2.72
CA GLY A 148 5.03 20.05 -2.24
C GLY A 148 4.78 19.26 -0.96
N ASP A 149 4.08 19.90 -0.05
CA ASP A 149 3.55 19.31 1.18
C ASP A 149 2.01 19.25 1.14
N GLU A 150 1.39 18.86 2.24
CA GLU A 150 -0.06 18.81 2.39
C GLU A 150 -0.72 20.17 2.13
N LYS A 151 -0.07 21.26 2.53
CA LYS A 151 -0.60 22.61 2.36
C LYS A 151 -0.68 23.00 0.87
N LEU A 152 0.38 22.70 0.11
CA LEU A 152 0.38 22.91 -1.33
C LEU A 152 -0.65 21.99 -2.02
N ALA A 153 -0.71 20.71 -1.63
CA ALA A 153 -1.66 19.76 -2.18
C ALA A 153 -3.13 20.18 -2.01
N MET A 154 -3.43 20.96 -0.97
CA MET A 154 -4.78 21.48 -0.67
C MET A 154 -4.99 22.93 -1.08
N SER A 155 -3.99 23.62 -1.63
CA SER A 155 -4.03 25.08 -1.83
C SER A 155 -5.17 25.60 -2.71
N TYR A 156 -5.68 24.77 -3.63
CA TYR A 156 -6.77 25.13 -4.54
C TYR A 156 -8.17 24.88 -3.94
N LEU A 157 -8.30 24.05 -2.90
CA LEU A 157 -9.61 23.62 -2.38
C LEU A 157 -10.49 24.78 -1.88
N PRO A 158 -9.97 25.83 -1.21
CA PRO A 158 -10.79 26.95 -0.75
C PRO A 158 -11.52 27.70 -1.87
N ASP A 159 -10.95 27.72 -3.07
CA ASP A 159 -11.44 28.45 -4.23
C ASP A 159 -12.12 27.55 -5.27
N LEU A 160 -12.25 26.25 -4.99
CA LEU A 160 -12.92 25.32 -5.87
C LEU A 160 -14.37 25.73 -6.10
N SER A 161 -14.80 25.76 -7.38
CA SER A 161 -16.11 26.27 -7.77
C SER A 161 -17.05 25.23 -8.38
N PHE A 162 -16.59 23.99 -8.57
CA PHE A 162 -17.38 22.90 -9.14
C PHE A 162 -16.95 21.53 -8.59
N LEU A 163 -17.82 20.55 -8.76
CA LEU A 163 -17.55 19.14 -8.55
C LEU A 163 -17.72 18.39 -9.88
N HIS A 164 -17.04 17.26 -10.03
CA HIS A 164 -17.23 16.38 -11.19
C HIS A 164 -18.58 15.67 -11.14
N PHE A 165 -19.08 15.37 -9.94
CA PHE A 165 -20.38 14.73 -9.68
C PHE A 165 -20.87 15.06 -8.27
N GLU A 166 -22.16 14.83 -8.02
CA GLU A 166 -22.77 15.02 -6.69
C GLU A 166 -22.17 14.03 -5.67
N PRO A 167 -21.86 14.48 -4.44
CA PRO A 167 -21.28 13.64 -3.41
C PRO A 167 -22.07 12.35 -3.16
N GLY A 168 -21.37 11.21 -3.19
CA GLY A 168 -21.94 9.88 -2.98
C GLY A 168 -22.55 9.23 -4.23
N THR A 169 -22.49 9.84 -5.40
CA THR A 169 -23.16 9.31 -6.61
C THR A 169 -22.22 8.58 -7.58
N ALA A 170 -20.92 8.82 -7.48
CA ALA A 170 -19.91 8.17 -8.32
C ALA A 170 -18.58 8.01 -7.58
N TYR A 171 -17.62 7.40 -8.23
CA TYR A 171 -16.27 7.16 -7.74
C TYR A 171 -15.24 7.92 -8.57
N GLU A 172 -14.34 8.62 -7.89
CA GLU A 172 -13.11 9.16 -8.48
C GLU A 172 -12.00 9.09 -7.44
N TYR A 173 -10.91 8.40 -7.75
CA TYR A 173 -9.77 8.26 -6.86
C TYR A 173 -9.01 9.58 -6.74
N ILE A 174 -9.07 10.24 -5.59
CA ILE A 174 -8.52 11.58 -5.37
C ILE A 174 -7.62 11.62 -4.13
N ASN A 175 -6.32 11.80 -4.34
CA ASN A 175 -5.34 11.85 -3.26
C ASN A 175 -5.59 13.01 -2.27
N PRO A 176 -5.83 14.26 -2.70
CA PRO A 176 -6.10 15.38 -1.81
C PRO A 176 -7.25 15.18 -0.82
N THR A 177 -8.21 14.28 -1.08
CA THR A 177 -9.27 13.98 -0.11
C THR A 177 -8.73 13.30 1.14
N PHE A 178 -7.70 12.48 1.02
CA PHE A 178 -7.01 11.88 2.16
C PHE A 178 -6.08 12.87 2.88
N VAL A 179 -5.47 13.80 2.15
CA VAL A 179 -4.74 14.93 2.77
C VAL A 179 -5.70 15.76 3.61
N LEU A 180 -6.92 16.00 3.10
CA LEU A 180 -7.98 16.70 3.84
C LEU A 180 -8.42 15.90 5.10
N CYS A 181 -8.48 14.56 5.03
CA CYS A 181 -8.73 13.72 6.22
C CYS A 181 -7.62 13.90 7.26
N GLY A 182 -6.35 13.95 6.88
CA GLY A 182 -5.23 14.25 7.79
C GLY A 182 -5.39 15.60 8.47
N ALA A 183 -5.75 16.64 7.72
CA ALA A 183 -6.02 17.96 8.27
C ALA A 183 -7.24 17.99 9.22
N ILE A 184 -8.26 17.14 8.99
CA ILE A 184 -9.38 16.96 9.94
C ILE A 184 -8.88 16.35 11.25
N VAL A 185 -8.00 15.33 11.19
CA VAL A 185 -7.37 14.76 12.41
C VAL A 185 -6.68 15.86 13.22
N GLU A 186 -5.86 16.70 12.58
CA GLU A 186 -5.17 17.81 13.27
C GLU A 186 -6.15 18.82 13.89
N LYS A 187 -7.19 19.20 13.16
CA LYS A 187 -8.21 20.16 13.68
C LYS A 187 -8.98 19.60 14.87
N VAL A 188 -9.25 18.29 14.88
CA VAL A 188 -10.02 17.65 15.97
C VAL A 188 -9.16 17.38 17.19
N THR A 189 -7.90 17.03 17.00
CA THR A 189 -6.99 16.61 18.08
C THR A 189 -6.11 17.73 18.60
N GLY A 190 -5.81 18.74 17.78
CA GLY A 190 -4.79 19.75 18.05
C GLY A 190 -3.35 19.23 17.98
N GLN A 191 -3.15 18.02 17.46
CA GLN A 191 -1.89 17.31 17.39
C GLN A 191 -1.48 17.17 15.91
N PRO A 192 -0.19 17.24 15.54
CA PRO A 192 0.26 16.94 14.19
C PRO A 192 -0.20 15.56 13.74
N PHE A 193 -0.67 15.44 12.50
CA PHE A 193 -1.23 14.19 11.96
C PHE A 193 -0.28 13.00 12.13
N THR A 194 1.02 13.19 11.79
CA THR A 194 2.03 12.13 11.86
C THR A 194 2.29 11.65 13.30
N GLU A 195 2.25 12.57 14.26
CA GLU A 195 2.39 12.23 15.69
C GLU A 195 1.17 11.44 16.18
N TYR A 196 -0.04 11.89 15.81
CA TYR A 196 -1.28 11.19 16.15
C TYR A 196 -1.26 9.75 15.63
N VAL A 197 -0.94 9.55 14.35
CA VAL A 197 -0.91 8.19 13.76
C VAL A 197 0.19 7.34 14.39
N ALA A 198 1.37 7.89 14.64
CA ALA A 198 2.45 7.16 15.29
C ALA A 198 2.03 6.68 16.70
N GLU A 199 1.34 7.52 17.46
CA GLU A 199 0.94 7.23 18.84
C GLU A 199 -0.27 6.29 18.93
N HIS A 200 -1.29 6.53 18.11
CA HIS A 200 -2.60 5.87 18.20
C HIS A 200 -2.79 4.72 17.21
N VAL A 201 -1.96 4.63 16.17
CA VAL A 201 -2.11 3.60 15.12
C VAL A 201 -0.86 2.71 15.06
N PHE A 202 0.34 3.26 14.78
CA PHE A 202 1.54 2.43 14.59
C PHE A 202 1.96 1.71 15.87
N ARG A 203 2.15 2.46 16.97
CA ARG A 203 2.60 1.88 18.23
C ARG A 203 1.64 0.82 18.80
N PRO A 204 0.30 1.04 18.86
CA PRO A 204 -0.63 -0.01 19.27
C PRO A 204 -0.66 -1.22 18.34
N ALA A 205 -0.33 -1.04 17.05
CA ALA A 205 -0.21 -2.14 16.10
C ALA A 205 1.08 -2.95 16.27
N GLY A 206 2.07 -2.44 16.99
CA GLY A 206 3.41 -3.05 17.10
C GLY A 206 4.30 -2.73 15.90
N MET A 207 4.01 -1.66 15.17
CA MET A 207 4.80 -1.13 14.05
C MET A 207 5.82 -0.12 14.61
N GLU A 208 6.87 -0.65 15.24
CA GLU A 208 7.80 0.14 16.06
C GLU A 208 8.71 1.07 15.23
N GLN A 209 8.97 0.72 13.98
CA GLN A 209 9.91 1.42 13.10
C GLN A 209 9.23 2.05 11.87
N THR A 210 7.94 1.83 11.68
CA THR A 210 7.16 2.47 10.62
C THR A 210 7.03 3.95 10.90
N LEU A 211 7.26 4.78 9.86
CA LEU A 211 7.26 6.23 10.00
C LEU A 211 6.80 6.92 8.71
N TYR A 212 6.49 8.20 8.84
CA TYR A 212 6.23 9.05 7.69
C TYR A 212 7.53 9.59 7.09
N PHE A 213 7.58 9.68 5.77
CA PHE A 213 8.67 10.28 5.03
C PHE A 213 8.88 11.75 5.45
N ASP A 214 10.12 12.08 5.77
CA ASP A 214 10.58 13.45 5.95
C ASP A 214 11.80 13.68 5.04
N PRO A 215 11.69 14.55 4.02
CA PRO A 215 12.78 14.79 3.08
C PRO A 215 14.02 15.39 3.74
N GLN A 216 13.89 15.98 4.94
CA GLN A 216 15.00 16.53 5.70
C GLN A 216 15.68 15.50 6.60
N HIS A 217 15.05 14.36 6.85
CA HIS A 217 15.47 13.33 7.79
C HIS A 217 15.30 11.91 7.25
N GLN A 218 15.71 11.69 6.00
CA GLN A 218 15.64 10.38 5.35
C GLN A 218 16.50 9.33 6.07
N GLU A 219 17.57 9.74 6.73
CA GLU A 219 18.44 8.89 7.55
C GLU A 219 17.71 8.21 8.73
N LEU A 220 16.53 8.69 9.09
CA LEU A 220 15.70 8.05 10.12
C LEU A 220 14.98 6.80 9.62
N ILE A 221 14.86 6.60 8.29
CA ILE A 221 14.23 5.41 7.71
C ILE A 221 15.23 4.24 7.79
N PRO A 222 14.93 3.22 8.60
CA PRO A 222 15.86 2.12 8.76
C PRO A 222 15.87 1.25 7.49
N ASN A 223 17.03 0.81 7.05
CA ASN A 223 17.16 -0.12 5.91
C ASN A 223 16.35 0.33 4.68
N MET A 224 16.38 1.62 4.35
CA MET A 224 15.60 2.23 3.28
C MET A 224 15.92 1.61 1.92
N ALA A 225 14.89 1.31 1.14
CA ALA A 225 14.97 1.08 -0.29
C ALA A 225 14.77 2.39 -1.05
N HIS A 226 15.42 2.52 -2.20
CA HIS A 226 15.18 3.59 -3.17
C HIS A 226 14.28 3.08 -4.29
N GLY A 227 13.40 3.91 -4.82
CA GLY A 227 12.48 3.57 -5.90
C GLY A 227 13.13 3.76 -7.27
N TYR A 228 12.91 2.84 -8.20
CA TYR A 228 13.55 2.84 -9.51
C TYR A 228 12.54 2.65 -10.63
N GLU A 229 12.77 3.36 -11.73
CA GLU A 229 12.11 3.10 -13.00
C GLU A 229 13.12 2.60 -14.03
N TYR A 230 12.62 1.80 -14.97
CA TYR A 230 13.39 1.29 -16.09
C TYR A 230 13.04 2.13 -17.34
N ALA A 231 14.06 2.67 -18.00
CA ALA A 231 13.89 3.31 -19.30
C ALA A 231 14.98 2.85 -20.25
N ASP A 232 14.64 2.77 -21.54
CA ASP A 232 15.66 2.67 -22.56
C ASP A 232 16.51 3.95 -22.56
N VAL A 233 17.81 3.80 -22.84
CA VAL A 233 18.78 4.91 -22.77
C VAL A 233 18.34 6.13 -23.59
N GLU A 234 17.59 5.89 -24.68
CA GLU A 234 17.07 6.94 -25.57
C GLU A 234 15.91 7.73 -24.93
N ASP A 235 15.22 7.15 -23.94
CA ASP A 235 14.06 7.72 -23.26
C ASP A 235 14.39 8.30 -21.87
N MET A 236 15.65 8.18 -21.43
CA MET A 236 16.08 8.74 -20.14
C MET A 236 16.06 10.28 -20.16
N PRO A 237 15.57 10.91 -19.08
CA PRO A 237 15.70 12.36 -18.91
C PRO A 237 17.16 12.83 -19.06
N GLU A 238 17.39 13.92 -19.80
CA GLU A 238 18.76 14.45 -20.05
C GLU A 238 19.55 14.69 -18.76
N GLU A 239 18.87 15.07 -17.69
CA GLU A 239 19.45 15.29 -16.35
C GLU A 239 20.06 14.01 -15.74
N ARG A 240 19.55 12.83 -16.13
CA ARG A 240 19.98 11.51 -15.62
C ARG A 240 21.09 10.87 -16.46
N THR A 241 21.18 11.24 -17.73
CA THR A 241 22.32 10.82 -18.59
C THR A 241 23.62 11.56 -18.22
N ALA A 242 23.50 12.72 -17.55
CA ALA A 242 24.66 13.53 -17.12
C ALA A 242 25.32 13.01 -15.83
N ASP A 243 24.62 12.28 -14.97
CA ASP A 243 25.13 11.72 -13.70
C ASP A 243 25.92 10.41 -13.90
N SER A 244 25.91 9.84 -15.10
CA SER A 244 26.75 8.70 -15.43
C SER A 244 28.22 9.15 -15.48
N ALA A 245 29.08 8.60 -14.62
CA ALA A 245 30.51 8.83 -14.73
C ALA A 245 30.98 8.48 -16.15
N PRO A 246 31.90 9.25 -16.76
CA PRO A 246 32.23 9.19 -18.18
C PRO A 246 32.78 7.86 -18.72
N ASN A 247 32.81 6.80 -17.89
CA ASN A 247 33.26 5.45 -18.24
C ASN A 247 32.33 4.32 -17.75
N GLN A 248 31.07 4.63 -17.33
CA GLN A 248 30.08 3.60 -17.00
C GLN A 248 29.08 3.47 -18.15
N GLU A 249 28.72 2.22 -18.49
CA GLU A 249 27.59 1.99 -19.38
C GLU A 249 26.31 2.58 -18.75
N PRO A 250 25.45 3.23 -19.55
CA PRO A 250 24.21 3.80 -19.03
C PRO A 250 23.39 2.69 -18.34
N LYS A 251 23.07 2.88 -17.09
CA LYS A 251 22.19 1.96 -16.35
C LYS A 251 20.77 2.22 -16.85
N ASN A 252 20.06 1.18 -17.29
CA ASN A 252 18.65 1.27 -17.68
C ASN A 252 17.73 1.55 -16.47
N TRP A 253 18.24 1.40 -15.24
CA TRP A 253 17.57 1.74 -13.99
C TRP A 253 18.02 3.11 -13.52
N TYR A 254 17.07 4.00 -13.25
CA TYR A 254 17.31 5.30 -12.62
C TYR A 254 16.42 5.47 -11.40
N GLU A 255 16.93 6.17 -10.40
CA GLU A 255 16.19 6.46 -9.18
C GLU A 255 15.05 7.45 -9.48
N TYR A 256 13.85 7.08 -9.08
CA TYR A 256 12.63 7.85 -9.31
C TYR A 256 11.82 7.88 -8.02
N ASP A 257 12.39 8.46 -6.98
CA ASP A 257 11.72 8.68 -5.70
C ASP A 257 11.55 10.16 -5.40
N TYR A 258 12.00 10.65 -4.25
CA TYR A 258 11.84 12.04 -3.87
C TYR A 258 12.54 13.00 -4.85
N GLY A 259 11.80 14.01 -5.30
CA GLY A 259 12.30 15.07 -6.19
C GLY A 259 11.78 15.00 -7.63
N GLU A 260 10.96 13.98 -7.95
CA GLU A 260 10.35 13.82 -9.28
C GLU A 260 8.99 14.56 -9.40
N GLU A 261 8.06 14.08 -10.21
CA GLU A 261 6.82 14.82 -10.54
C GLU A 261 5.70 14.66 -9.50
N THR A 262 5.91 13.92 -8.43
CA THR A 262 4.87 13.55 -7.48
C THR A 262 4.91 14.38 -6.20
N PHE A 263 3.79 14.46 -5.51
CA PHE A 263 3.72 14.93 -4.11
C PHE A 263 4.23 13.84 -3.15
N PHE A 264 5.49 13.44 -3.30
CA PHE A 264 6.07 12.32 -2.57
C PHE A 264 6.06 12.53 -1.05
N ALA A 265 6.17 13.77 -0.61
CA ALA A 265 6.19 14.15 0.79
C ALA A 265 4.81 14.38 1.41
N THR A 266 3.70 14.20 0.67
CA THR A 266 2.38 14.26 1.29
C THR A 266 2.09 12.98 2.08
N ARG A 267 1.86 13.14 3.38
CA ARG A 267 1.89 12.04 4.35
C ARG A 267 0.56 11.30 4.48
N PRO A 268 -0.62 11.97 4.55
CA PRO A 268 -1.87 11.27 4.80
C PRO A 268 -2.33 10.34 3.68
N ASP A 269 -1.92 10.58 2.45
CA ASP A 269 -2.34 9.83 1.27
C ASP A 269 -1.30 8.84 0.73
N GLY A 270 0.02 9.01 1.09
CA GLY A 270 1.05 8.21 0.45
C GLY A 270 2.44 8.17 1.11
N GLY A 271 2.65 8.84 2.23
CA GLY A 271 3.99 9.14 2.75
C GLY A 271 4.56 8.17 3.79
N ILE A 272 4.02 6.96 3.97
CA ILE A 272 4.53 6.00 4.95
C ILE A 272 5.67 5.17 4.35
N TYR A 273 6.75 5.01 5.12
CA TYR A 273 7.76 3.97 4.93
C TYR A 273 7.54 2.84 5.92
N SER A 274 7.46 1.61 5.41
CA SER A 274 7.26 0.41 6.22
C SER A 274 7.92 -0.80 5.56
N SER A 275 8.06 -1.89 6.31
CA SER A 275 8.55 -3.19 5.82
C SER A 275 7.43 -4.23 5.81
N THR A 276 7.63 -5.36 5.12
CA THR A 276 6.67 -6.47 5.14
C THR A 276 6.49 -7.05 6.54
N HIS A 277 7.55 -7.05 7.36
CA HIS A 277 7.47 -7.51 8.76
C HIS A 277 6.65 -6.56 9.63
N GLU A 278 6.84 -5.25 9.51
CA GLU A 278 6.02 -4.24 10.22
C GLU A 278 4.55 -4.32 9.77
N PHE A 279 4.32 -4.47 8.46
CA PHE A 279 2.96 -4.59 7.93
C PHE A 279 2.25 -5.89 8.36
N ALA A 280 2.98 -6.97 8.58
CA ALA A 280 2.43 -8.19 9.17
C ALA A 280 1.94 -7.94 10.63
N GLN A 281 2.58 -7.06 11.41
CA GLN A 281 2.07 -6.64 12.72
C GLN A 281 0.79 -5.82 12.59
N TRP A 282 0.73 -4.91 11.60
CA TRP A 282 -0.50 -4.18 11.26
C TRP A 282 -1.69 -5.12 11.05
N GLU A 283 -1.53 -6.13 10.20
CA GLU A 283 -2.57 -7.12 9.94
C GLU A 283 -3.03 -7.84 11.19
N LYS A 284 -2.08 -8.31 12.02
CA LYS A 284 -2.39 -8.97 13.29
C LYS A 284 -3.15 -8.06 14.24
N ALA A 285 -2.75 -6.79 14.35
CA ALA A 285 -3.40 -5.81 15.21
C ALA A 285 -4.81 -5.46 14.73
N LEU A 286 -5.00 -5.30 13.43
CA LEU A 286 -6.29 -5.01 12.81
C LEU A 286 -7.27 -6.19 13.02
N ARG A 287 -6.83 -7.43 12.79
CA ARG A 287 -7.63 -8.64 13.06
C ARG A 287 -8.00 -8.79 14.54
N ALA A 288 -7.07 -8.47 15.42
CA ALA A 288 -7.26 -8.55 16.87
C ALA A 288 -8.06 -7.37 17.46
N ASN A 289 -8.55 -6.45 16.64
CA ASN A 289 -9.26 -5.23 17.04
C ASN A 289 -8.47 -4.35 18.04
N LYS A 290 -7.14 -4.30 17.91
CA LYS A 290 -6.28 -3.48 18.78
C LYS A 290 -6.28 -2.01 18.41
N VAL A 291 -6.46 -1.72 17.13
CA VAL A 291 -6.39 -0.36 16.56
C VAL A 291 -7.74 0.17 16.11
N LEU A 292 -8.74 -0.70 15.93
CA LEU A 292 -10.08 -0.34 15.50
C LEU A 292 -11.06 -1.40 16.02
N SER A 293 -12.25 -1.01 16.41
CA SER A 293 -13.27 -1.96 16.82
C SER A 293 -13.70 -2.87 15.66
N ALA A 294 -14.27 -4.04 15.98
CA ALA A 294 -14.79 -4.94 14.97
C ALA A 294 -15.90 -4.28 14.11
N ALA A 295 -16.73 -3.42 14.70
CA ALA A 295 -17.80 -2.71 14.01
C ALA A 295 -17.23 -1.73 12.98
N SER A 296 -16.32 -0.86 13.38
CA SER A 296 -15.70 0.12 12.48
C SER A 296 -14.83 -0.53 11.42
N ARG A 297 -14.13 -1.63 11.75
CA ARG A 297 -13.41 -2.42 10.76
C ARG A 297 -14.35 -3.02 9.72
N THR A 298 -15.49 -3.57 10.13
CA THR A 298 -16.48 -4.11 9.20
C THR A 298 -17.04 -3.01 8.31
N ASP A 299 -17.32 -1.83 8.86
CA ASP A 299 -17.78 -0.68 8.08
C ASP A 299 -16.70 -0.23 7.09
N ALA A 300 -15.45 -0.12 7.52
CA ALA A 300 -14.33 0.23 6.63
C ALA A 300 -14.15 -0.74 5.46
N HIS A 301 -14.42 -2.02 5.68
CA HIS A 301 -14.35 -3.08 4.68
C HIS A 301 -15.68 -3.34 3.96
N THR A 302 -16.69 -2.48 4.16
CA THR A 302 -17.95 -2.55 3.42
C THR A 302 -17.78 -1.88 2.05
N PRO A 303 -18.31 -2.47 0.95
CA PRO A 303 -18.34 -1.82 -0.36
C PRO A 303 -19.23 -0.57 -0.36
N HIS A 304 -18.62 0.62 -0.24
CA HIS A 304 -19.34 1.89 -0.19
C HIS A 304 -19.56 2.50 -1.57
N THR A 305 -18.53 2.42 -2.46
CA THR A 305 -18.58 3.07 -3.77
C THR A 305 -18.05 2.11 -4.82
N PHE A 306 -18.78 1.94 -5.92
CA PHE A 306 -18.34 1.07 -7.03
C PHE A 306 -17.21 1.75 -7.81
N ALA A 307 -16.05 1.09 -7.86
CA ALA A 307 -14.82 1.66 -8.39
C ALA A 307 -14.47 1.20 -9.82
N SER A 308 -14.92 -0.01 -10.21
CA SER A 308 -14.67 -0.50 -11.56
C SER A 308 -15.45 0.32 -12.59
N ASP A 309 -14.82 0.54 -13.74
CA ASP A 309 -15.41 1.22 -14.90
C ASP A 309 -15.93 2.66 -14.62
N SER A 310 -15.41 3.32 -13.57
CA SER A 310 -15.78 4.71 -13.31
C SER A 310 -15.27 5.63 -14.44
N PRO A 311 -16.13 6.44 -15.05
CA PRO A 311 -15.72 7.38 -16.09
C PRO A 311 -14.85 8.53 -15.57
N TRP A 312 -14.72 8.66 -14.25
CA TRP A 312 -13.99 9.71 -13.56
C TRP A 312 -12.64 9.24 -13.04
N SER A 313 -12.25 7.98 -13.30
CA SER A 313 -10.99 7.44 -12.79
C SER A 313 -10.25 6.68 -13.87
N ASP A 314 -9.02 7.09 -14.14
CA ASP A 314 -8.08 6.36 -15.01
C ASP A 314 -7.45 5.15 -14.30
N TYR A 315 -7.74 4.98 -13.02
CA TYR A 315 -7.18 3.90 -12.21
C TYR A 315 -7.79 2.56 -12.64
N GLN A 316 -6.95 1.69 -13.20
CA GLN A 316 -7.37 0.36 -13.61
C GLN A 316 -7.51 -0.53 -12.39
N ASN A 317 -8.74 -0.86 -12.05
CA ASN A 317 -9.08 -1.82 -11.01
C ASN A 317 -9.37 -3.20 -11.62
N ARG A 318 -9.32 -4.22 -10.78
CA ARG A 318 -9.86 -5.53 -11.13
C ARG A 318 -11.39 -5.44 -11.33
N PRO A 319 -11.99 -6.33 -12.14
CA PRO A 319 -13.45 -6.33 -12.33
C PRO A 319 -14.20 -6.49 -11.01
N ASN A 320 -15.36 -5.81 -10.86
CA ASN A 320 -16.21 -5.85 -9.66
C ASN A 320 -15.54 -5.28 -8.39
N THR A 321 -14.61 -4.35 -8.55
CA THR A 321 -13.96 -3.68 -7.43
C THR A 321 -14.81 -2.52 -6.89
N TRP A 322 -14.93 -2.47 -5.58
CA TRP A 322 -15.53 -1.40 -4.81
C TRP A 322 -14.47 -0.70 -3.96
N TYR A 323 -14.81 0.44 -3.40
CA TYR A 323 -13.97 1.11 -2.41
C TYR A 323 -14.74 1.27 -1.10
N GLY A 324 -14.09 0.85 -0.01
CA GLY A 324 -14.56 1.07 1.36
C GLY A 324 -13.98 2.36 1.93
N TYR A 325 -13.55 2.35 3.18
CA TYR A 325 -12.84 3.48 3.79
C TYR A 325 -11.33 3.20 3.83
N GLY A 326 -10.65 3.50 2.72
CA GLY A 326 -9.20 3.30 2.59
C GLY A 326 -8.77 1.92 2.08
N TRP A 327 -9.69 1.12 1.54
CA TRP A 327 -9.42 -0.19 0.92
C TRP A 327 -10.24 -0.40 -0.33
N PHE A 328 -9.64 -1.07 -1.32
CA PHE A 328 -10.36 -1.72 -2.40
C PHE A 328 -10.97 -3.02 -1.90
N ILE A 329 -12.16 -3.35 -2.37
CA ILE A 329 -12.93 -4.52 -1.96
C ILE A 329 -13.48 -5.19 -3.20
N GLU A 330 -13.18 -6.47 -3.37
CA GLU A 330 -13.86 -7.35 -4.32
C GLU A 330 -14.78 -8.26 -3.51
N PRO A 331 -16.08 -7.99 -3.51
CA PRO A 331 -17.01 -8.83 -2.76
C PRO A 331 -17.01 -10.26 -3.28
N ARG A 332 -17.29 -11.20 -2.38
CA ARG A 332 -17.49 -12.60 -2.75
C ARG A 332 -18.55 -12.73 -3.85
N THR A 333 -18.28 -13.65 -4.79
CA THR A 333 -19.24 -14.10 -5.82
C THR A 333 -19.45 -15.62 -5.71
N ASP A 334 -20.23 -16.20 -6.62
CA ASP A 334 -20.39 -17.66 -6.68
C ASP A 334 -19.09 -18.39 -7.04
N THR A 335 -18.14 -17.71 -7.64
CA THR A 335 -16.88 -18.28 -8.16
C THR A 335 -15.62 -17.71 -7.56
N THR A 336 -15.70 -16.59 -6.83
CA THR A 336 -14.54 -15.91 -6.22
C THR A 336 -14.78 -15.65 -4.76
N LYS A 337 -13.72 -15.70 -3.96
CA LYS A 337 -13.71 -15.28 -2.56
C LYS A 337 -13.65 -13.76 -2.46
N GLU A 338 -13.97 -13.22 -1.28
CA GLU A 338 -13.76 -11.81 -0.98
C GLU A 338 -12.27 -11.49 -0.92
N VAL A 339 -11.89 -10.36 -1.53
CA VAL A 339 -10.55 -9.81 -1.42
C VAL A 339 -10.62 -8.35 -0.97
N ILE A 340 -9.85 -8.01 0.07
CA ILE A 340 -9.73 -6.64 0.58
C ILE A 340 -8.27 -6.22 0.42
N TYR A 341 -8.01 -5.25 -0.45
CA TYR A 341 -6.63 -4.91 -0.79
C TYR A 341 -6.42 -3.41 -0.93
N HIS A 342 -5.19 -3.00 -0.98
CA HIS A 342 -4.79 -1.71 -1.53
C HIS A 342 -3.48 -1.86 -2.28
N THR A 343 -3.34 -1.05 -3.31
CA THR A 343 -2.12 -0.94 -4.11
C THR A 343 -1.47 0.41 -3.83
N GLY A 344 -0.19 0.53 -4.15
CA GLY A 344 0.54 1.77 -4.00
C GLY A 344 1.49 2.00 -5.16
N ASP A 345 1.50 3.23 -5.67
CA ASP A 345 2.46 3.70 -6.66
C ASP A 345 2.94 5.09 -6.20
N ASN A 346 4.25 5.23 -6.04
CA ASN A 346 4.85 6.51 -5.72
C ASN A 346 6.34 6.47 -6.07
N GLY A 347 6.79 7.36 -6.94
CA GLY A 347 8.11 7.20 -7.51
C GLY A 347 8.26 5.82 -8.15
N GLY A 348 9.40 5.19 -8.03
CA GLY A 348 9.67 3.84 -8.51
C GLY A 348 9.11 2.72 -7.62
N PHE A 349 8.37 3.03 -6.56
CA PHE A 349 7.77 2.00 -5.69
C PHE A 349 6.45 1.51 -6.22
N LYS A 350 6.25 0.19 -6.21
CA LYS A 350 5.01 -0.47 -6.62
C LYS A 350 4.62 -1.55 -5.61
N ILE A 351 3.54 -1.31 -4.89
CA ILE A 351 3.17 -2.02 -3.67
C ILE A 351 1.86 -2.76 -3.87
N LEU A 352 1.77 -3.96 -3.30
CA LEU A 352 0.54 -4.74 -3.14
C LEU A 352 0.42 -5.20 -1.68
N ALA A 353 -0.73 -4.94 -1.07
CA ALA A 353 -1.14 -5.49 0.21
C ALA A 353 -2.57 -6.02 0.07
N ALA A 354 -2.72 -7.34 0.05
CA ALA A 354 -4.01 -8.02 -0.17
C ALA A 354 -4.29 -9.01 0.95
N ARG A 355 -5.50 -8.92 1.53
CA ARG A 355 -6.00 -9.84 2.53
C ARG A 355 -7.18 -10.64 1.99
N TYR A 356 -7.25 -11.87 2.43
CA TYR A 356 -8.25 -12.86 2.05
C TYR A 356 -8.98 -13.32 3.33
N PRO A 357 -10.10 -12.68 3.69
CA PRO A 357 -10.75 -12.89 4.98
C PRO A 357 -11.17 -14.34 5.24
N GLU A 358 -11.68 -15.03 4.21
CA GLU A 358 -12.14 -16.41 4.31
C GLU A 358 -10.99 -17.39 4.59
N ASP A 359 -9.80 -17.12 4.11
CA ASP A 359 -8.60 -17.93 4.32
C ASP A 359 -7.75 -17.45 5.50
N ASN A 360 -8.16 -16.34 6.12
CA ASN A 360 -7.36 -15.65 7.13
C ASN A 360 -5.93 -15.38 6.65
N ALA A 361 -5.78 -15.02 5.36
CA ALA A 361 -4.48 -14.86 4.72
C ALA A 361 -4.17 -13.40 4.34
N LEU A 362 -2.88 -13.09 4.29
CA LEU A 362 -2.32 -11.84 3.82
C LEU A 362 -1.22 -12.14 2.80
N VAL A 363 -1.21 -11.37 1.72
CA VAL A 363 -0.16 -11.35 0.71
C VAL A 363 0.40 -9.94 0.61
N LEU A 364 1.71 -9.82 0.73
CA LEU A 364 2.46 -8.57 0.56
C LEU A 364 3.49 -8.73 -0.53
N VAL A 365 3.55 -7.76 -1.44
CA VAL A 365 4.64 -7.58 -2.40
C VAL A 365 5.02 -6.10 -2.37
N PHE A 366 6.15 -5.79 -1.75
CA PHE A 366 6.69 -4.43 -1.65
C PHE A 366 7.90 -4.35 -2.57
N ALA A 367 7.73 -3.70 -3.71
CA ALA A 367 8.77 -3.59 -4.73
C ALA A 367 9.27 -2.15 -4.88
N ASN A 368 10.58 -2.03 -5.14
CA ASN A 368 11.24 -0.78 -5.47
C ASN A 368 11.52 -0.64 -6.98
N ARG A 369 10.67 -1.26 -7.80
CA ARG A 369 10.63 -1.16 -9.26
C ARG A 369 9.20 -1.13 -9.77
N ALA A 370 8.93 -0.38 -10.84
CA ALA A 370 7.57 -0.15 -11.33
C ALA A 370 7.16 -1.04 -12.53
N ASP A 371 8.08 -1.78 -13.14
CA ASP A 371 7.94 -2.48 -14.42
C ASP A 371 7.31 -3.89 -14.35
N TRP A 372 6.57 -4.21 -13.29
CA TRP A 372 5.89 -5.50 -13.12
C TRP A 372 4.36 -5.36 -13.05
N ASP A 373 3.62 -6.38 -13.50
CA ASP A 373 2.16 -6.42 -13.41
C ASP A 373 1.72 -7.01 -12.07
N ARG A 374 1.26 -6.14 -11.15
CA ARG A 374 0.85 -6.53 -9.79
C ARG A 374 -0.40 -7.40 -9.77
N TYR A 375 -1.32 -7.18 -10.71
CA TYR A 375 -2.58 -7.94 -10.75
C TYR A 375 -2.38 -9.34 -11.30
N ASP A 376 -1.49 -9.50 -12.29
CA ASP A 376 -1.07 -10.82 -12.78
C ASP A 376 -0.34 -11.59 -11.67
N VAL A 377 0.60 -10.94 -10.97
CA VAL A 377 1.31 -11.56 -9.82
C VAL A 377 0.36 -11.92 -8.70
N MET A 378 -0.59 -11.06 -8.36
CA MET A 378 -1.63 -11.33 -7.36
C MET A 378 -2.43 -12.58 -7.74
N GLN A 379 -2.89 -12.69 -8.98
CA GLN A 379 -3.63 -13.83 -9.52
C GLN A 379 -2.82 -15.14 -9.46
N GLN A 380 -1.53 -15.08 -9.80
CA GLN A 380 -0.65 -16.23 -9.69
C GLN A 380 -0.45 -16.69 -8.24
N ILE A 381 -0.32 -15.75 -7.29
CA ILE A 381 -0.21 -16.06 -5.86
C ILE A 381 -1.53 -16.68 -5.34
N GLU A 382 -2.67 -16.13 -5.74
CA GLU A 382 -4.00 -16.68 -5.45
C GLU A 382 -4.10 -18.13 -5.91
N ALA A 383 -3.69 -18.42 -7.16
CA ALA A 383 -3.69 -19.78 -7.72
C ALA A 383 -2.71 -20.73 -6.99
N ILE A 384 -1.54 -20.23 -6.57
CA ILE A 384 -0.52 -21.02 -5.87
C ILE A 384 -0.99 -21.45 -4.48
N TYR A 385 -1.64 -20.55 -3.73
CA TYR A 385 -2.07 -20.78 -2.34
C TYR A 385 -3.55 -21.18 -2.20
N GLY A 386 -4.33 -21.17 -3.29
CA GLY A 386 -5.75 -21.47 -3.29
C GLY A 386 -6.59 -20.41 -2.56
N LEU A 387 -6.19 -19.15 -2.70
CA LEU A 387 -6.83 -17.99 -2.08
C LEU A 387 -8.08 -17.56 -2.85
#